data_9a9b692b3aa85dc43c8ed8ba92b02a18
#
_entry.id   9a9b692b3aa85dc43c8ed8ba92b02a18
#
_cell.length_a   1.000
_cell.length_b   1.000
_cell.length_c   1.000
_cell.angle_alpha   90.00
_cell.angle_beta   90.00
_cell.angle_gamma   90.00
#
_symmetry.space_group_name_H-M   'P 1'
#
loop_
_entity.id
_entity.type
_entity.pdbx_description
1 polymer ?
#
loop_
_entity_poly.entity_id
_entity_poly.type
_entity_poly.pdbx_seq_one_letter_code
_entity_poly.pdbx_strand_id
1 'polypeptide(L)'
;AKGTVGAAEQTNDLASLMDLGPTILEAAGLPVPSYLEGRSLLPYLGEKEEDFRPREWVFAEDNYQIMMRGREQKMIYYIGQEEGELYDLKEDPDELWNLWDSAAHRELKQLLLNRLLGWLAASTYYNAGYRRERSRSYGMRWPTPEDPYLHGRMSRGGPRRIDPRGRENITGTGE
;
A
#
# COMPACT_ATOMS: atom_id res chain seq x y z
N ALA A 1 13.98 -25.93 7.58
CA ALA A 1 12.72 -26.07 6.86
C ALA A 1 12.96 -26.92 5.62
N LYS A 2 12.35 -28.09 5.55
CA LYS A 2 12.22 -28.80 4.29
C LYS A 2 11.15 -28.06 3.48
N GLY A 3 11.52 -26.95 2.87
CA GLY A 3 10.67 -26.29 1.93
C GLY A 3 10.70 -27.06 0.64
N THR A 4 9.58 -27.58 0.21
CA THR A 4 9.35 -27.89 -1.17
C THR A 4 9.25 -26.55 -1.91
N VAL A 5 10.39 -25.98 -2.27
CA VAL A 5 10.42 -24.93 -3.26
C VAL A 5 10.04 -25.62 -4.56
N GLY A 6 8.86 -25.34 -5.08
CA GLY A 6 8.45 -25.80 -6.41
C GLY A 6 9.45 -25.40 -7.48
N ALA A 7 9.27 -25.87 -8.69
CA ALA A 7 10.06 -25.40 -9.83
C ALA A 7 10.02 -23.87 -9.88
N ALA A 8 11.14 -23.24 -10.26
CA ALA A 8 11.22 -21.78 -10.35
C ALA A 8 10.10 -21.27 -11.27
N GLU A 9 9.12 -20.61 -10.71
CA GLU A 9 8.05 -19.97 -11.43
C GLU A 9 8.36 -18.47 -11.57
N GLN A 10 8.08 -17.93 -12.72
CA GLN A 10 8.18 -16.50 -12.98
C GLN A 10 6.78 -15.88 -12.83
N THR A 11 6.69 -14.80 -12.06
CA THR A 11 5.48 -14.00 -11.94
C THR A 11 5.73 -12.57 -12.39
N ASN A 12 4.68 -11.92 -12.93
CA ASN A 12 4.65 -10.50 -13.24
C ASN A 12 4.03 -9.67 -12.11
N ASP A 13 3.80 -10.27 -10.95
CA ASP A 13 3.26 -9.57 -9.81
C ASP A 13 4.31 -8.62 -9.20
N LEU A 14 3.81 -7.52 -8.65
CA LEU A 14 4.67 -6.50 -8.07
C LEU A 14 5.26 -6.99 -6.75
N ALA A 15 6.57 -6.85 -6.61
CA ALA A 15 7.30 -7.13 -5.38
C ALA A 15 8.22 -5.95 -5.03
N SER A 16 8.57 -5.83 -3.77
CA SER A 16 9.49 -4.81 -3.25
C SER A 16 10.64 -5.48 -2.49
N LEU A 17 11.78 -4.82 -2.42
CA LEU A 17 12.89 -5.27 -1.56
C LEU A 17 12.49 -5.35 -0.08
N MET A 18 11.53 -4.54 0.35
CA MET A 18 10.99 -4.59 1.71
C MET A 18 10.30 -5.92 2.03
N ASP A 19 9.89 -6.68 1.01
CA ASP A 19 9.20 -7.97 1.16
C ASP A 19 10.16 -9.10 1.60
N LEU A 20 11.47 -8.91 1.42
CA LEU A 20 12.47 -9.91 1.81
C LEU A 20 12.52 -10.13 3.33
N GLY A 21 12.41 -9.06 4.12
CA GLY A 21 12.44 -9.16 5.57
C GLY A 21 11.32 -10.06 6.13
N PRO A 22 10.05 -9.73 5.86
CA PRO A 22 8.92 -10.57 6.25
C PRO A 22 9.05 -12.01 5.74
N THR A 23 9.48 -12.19 4.49
CA THR A 23 9.64 -13.51 3.88
C THR A 23 10.63 -14.38 4.64
N ILE A 24 11.80 -13.82 5.00
CA ILE A 24 12.85 -14.55 5.74
C ILE A 24 12.36 -14.92 7.14
N LEU A 25 11.71 -13.98 7.83
CA LEU A 25 11.18 -14.23 9.19
C LEU A 25 10.12 -15.32 9.16
N GLU A 26 9.18 -15.26 8.25
CA GLU A 26 8.12 -16.25 8.13
C GLU A 26 8.68 -17.63 7.71
N ALA A 27 9.62 -17.68 6.78
CA ALA A 27 10.31 -18.91 6.38
C ALA A 27 11.08 -19.55 7.55
N ALA A 28 11.56 -18.74 8.49
CA ALA A 28 12.22 -19.20 9.70
C ALA A 28 11.23 -19.59 10.83
N GLY A 29 9.92 -19.45 10.61
CA GLY A 29 8.90 -19.67 11.64
C GLY A 29 8.89 -18.61 12.75
N LEU A 30 9.44 -17.43 12.47
CA LEU A 30 9.49 -16.30 13.39
C LEU A 30 8.31 -15.34 13.14
N PRO A 31 7.80 -14.69 14.19
CA PRO A 31 6.74 -13.71 14.01
C PRO A 31 7.23 -12.50 13.20
N VAL A 32 6.44 -12.07 12.24
CA VAL A 32 6.71 -10.86 11.46
C VAL A 32 6.26 -9.63 12.28
N PRO A 33 7.18 -8.71 12.63
CA PRO A 33 6.82 -7.50 13.36
C PRO A 33 5.84 -6.63 12.58
N SER A 34 4.82 -6.12 13.26
CA SER A 34 3.75 -5.34 12.64
C SER A 34 4.19 -3.96 12.10
N TYR A 35 5.41 -3.52 12.36
CA TYR A 35 5.96 -2.28 11.80
C TYR A 35 6.62 -2.49 10.43
N LEU A 36 6.78 -3.72 9.97
CA LEU A 36 7.29 -4.00 8.63
C LEU A 36 6.17 -3.78 7.61
N GLU A 37 6.39 -2.90 6.65
CA GLU A 37 5.43 -2.60 5.58
C GLU A 37 5.52 -3.60 4.40
N GLY A 38 6.57 -4.42 4.38
CA GLY A 38 6.75 -5.50 3.41
C GLY A 38 5.75 -6.63 3.62
N ARG A 39 5.54 -7.42 2.59
CA ARG A 39 4.70 -8.62 2.60
C ARG A 39 5.54 -9.84 2.28
N SER A 40 5.27 -10.94 2.97
CA SER A 40 5.94 -12.20 2.64
C SER A 40 5.69 -12.64 1.20
N LEU A 41 6.74 -13.11 0.55
CA LEU A 41 6.70 -13.71 -0.77
C LEU A 41 6.53 -15.24 -0.72
N LEU A 42 6.40 -15.85 0.46
CA LEU A 42 6.19 -17.29 0.60
C LEU A 42 4.99 -17.83 -0.19
N PRO A 43 3.86 -17.09 -0.32
CA PRO A 43 2.75 -17.54 -1.15
C PRO A 43 3.11 -17.76 -2.64
N TYR A 44 4.20 -17.16 -3.11
CA TYR A 44 4.72 -17.41 -4.48
C TYR A 44 5.64 -18.62 -4.57
N LEU A 45 6.12 -19.13 -3.42
CA LEU A 45 7.06 -20.26 -3.34
C LEU A 45 6.38 -21.58 -2.96
N GLY A 46 5.10 -21.55 -2.67
CA GLY A 46 4.29 -22.69 -2.25
C GLY A 46 2.87 -22.63 -2.80
N GLU A 47 1.97 -23.36 -2.16
CA GLU A 47 0.54 -23.25 -2.47
C GLU A 47 0.02 -21.89 -2.00
N LYS A 48 -0.59 -21.14 -2.94
CA LYS A 48 -1.23 -19.87 -2.61
C LYS A 48 -2.50 -20.14 -1.80
N GLU A 49 -2.66 -19.42 -0.70
CA GLU A 49 -3.91 -19.41 0.03
C GLU A 49 -5.05 -18.87 -0.84
N GLU A 50 -6.28 -19.34 -0.62
CA GLU A 50 -7.44 -19.02 -1.45
C GLU A 50 -7.72 -17.50 -1.53
N ASP A 51 -7.42 -16.79 -0.45
CA ASP A 51 -7.59 -15.32 -0.34
C ASP A 51 -6.30 -14.52 -0.59
N PHE A 52 -5.22 -15.18 -1.03
CA PHE A 52 -4.01 -14.46 -1.43
C PHE A 52 -4.32 -13.44 -2.53
N ARG A 53 -3.87 -12.20 -2.32
CA ARG A 53 -4.03 -11.11 -3.29
C ARG A 53 -2.68 -10.49 -3.60
N PRO A 54 -2.27 -10.48 -4.88
CA PRO A 54 -1.07 -9.78 -5.32
C PRO A 54 -1.11 -8.30 -4.94
N ARG A 55 0.07 -7.72 -4.79
CA ARG A 55 0.22 -6.29 -4.55
C ARG A 55 -0.23 -5.50 -5.78
N GLU A 56 -1.05 -4.48 -5.58
CA GLU A 56 -1.50 -3.59 -6.67
C GLU A 56 -0.46 -2.49 -6.97
N TRP A 57 0.26 -2.03 -5.94
CA TRP A 57 1.19 -0.90 -6.02
C TRP A 57 2.47 -1.17 -5.26
N VAL A 58 3.59 -0.71 -5.81
CA VAL A 58 4.86 -0.58 -5.11
C VAL A 58 5.25 0.88 -5.04
N PHE A 59 5.98 1.23 -3.98
CA PHE A 59 6.47 2.57 -3.73
C PHE A 59 7.98 2.52 -3.51
N ALA A 60 8.67 3.57 -3.96
CA ALA A 60 10.07 3.78 -3.67
C ALA A 60 10.30 5.26 -3.42
N GLU A 61 11.12 5.56 -2.43
CA GLU A 61 11.46 6.92 -2.04
C GLU A 61 12.96 7.14 -2.24
N ASP A 62 13.29 8.33 -2.69
CA ASP A 62 14.62 8.90 -2.67
C ASP A 62 14.52 10.33 -2.11
N ASN A 63 15.64 11.00 -1.89
CA ASN A 63 15.74 12.29 -1.19
C ASN A 63 14.74 13.35 -1.67
N TYR A 64 14.43 13.38 -2.96
CA TYR A 64 13.61 14.43 -3.59
C TYR A 64 12.47 13.90 -4.45
N GLN A 65 12.26 12.61 -4.47
CA GLN A 65 11.26 12.01 -5.33
C GLN A 65 10.60 10.79 -4.68
N ILE A 66 9.36 10.55 -5.05
CA ILE A 66 8.61 9.38 -4.65
C ILE A 66 8.03 8.74 -5.89
N MET A 67 8.39 7.49 -6.13
CA MET A 67 7.86 6.69 -7.20
C MET A 67 6.72 5.81 -6.69
N MET A 68 5.65 5.77 -7.44
CA MET A 68 4.55 4.82 -7.28
C MET A 68 4.35 4.08 -8.60
N ARG A 69 4.35 2.73 -8.55
CA ARG A 69 4.14 1.89 -9.73
C ARG A 69 3.06 0.86 -9.47
N GLY A 70 2.10 0.79 -10.36
CA GLY A 70 1.15 -0.29 -10.54
C GLY A 70 1.55 -1.19 -11.71
N ARG A 71 0.62 -2.03 -12.18
CA ARG A 71 0.86 -2.87 -13.36
C ARG A 71 0.84 -2.07 -14.66
N GLU A 72 -0.07 -1.11 -14.76
CA GLU A 72 -0.33 -0.35 -15.98
C GLU A 72 0.09 1.11 -15.88
N GLN A 73 0.35 1.63 -14.69
CA GLN A 73 0.73 3.03 -14.50
C GLN A 73 1.96 3.15 -13.61
N LYS A 74 2.75 4.18 -13.90
CA LYS A 74 3.86 4.62 -13.06
C LYS A 74 3.82 6.12 -12.90
N MET A 75 4.04 6.60 -11.69
CA MET A 75 4.16 8.02 -11.39
C MET A 75 5.39 8.28 -10.54
N ILE A 76 6.12 9.35 -10.86
CA ILE A 76 7.21 9.90 -10.05
C ILE A 76 6.83 11.32 -9.68
N TYR A 77 6.70 11.56 -8.38
CA TYR A 77 6.43 12.87 -7.83
C TYR A 77 7.72 13.50 -7.32
N TYR A 78 8.09 14.66 -7.83
CA TYR A 78 9.23 15.43 -7.37
C TYR A 78 8.82 16.38 -6.24
N ILE A 79 9.41 16.18 -5.07
CA ILE A 79 9.04 16.91 -3.85
C ILE A 79 9.39 18.40 -4.01
N GLY A 80 8.38 19.26 -3.85
CA GLY A 80 8.56 20.72 -3.94
C GLY A 80 8.65 21.28 -5.36
N GLN A 81 8.36 20.45 -6.38
CA GLN A 81 8.34 20.86 -7.78
C GLN A 81 6.93 20.73 -8.37
N GLU A 82 6.64 21.51 -9.40
CA GLU A 82 5.40 21.38 -10.18
C GLU A 82 5.50 20.25 -11.21
N GLU A 83 6.70 19.88 -11.56
CA GLU A 83 7.05 18.83 -12.49
C GLU A 83 6.96 17.45 -11.84
N GLY A 84 6.84 16.43 -12.66
CA GLY A 84 6.83 15.04 -12.28
C GLY A 84 6.79 14.14 -13.51
N GLU A 85 6.58 12.85 -13.30
CA GLU A 85 6.47 11.89 -14.39
C GLU A 85 5.21 11.04 -14.22
N LEU A 86 4.55 10.77 -15.33
CA LEU A 86 3.40 9.89 -15.41
C LEU A 86 3.51 9.06 -16.69
N TYR A 87 3.38 7.75 -16.56
CA TYR A 87 3.47 6.82 -17.68
C TYR A 87 2.30 5.83 -17.68
N ASP A 88 1.80 5.54 -18.86
CA ASP A 88 0.93 4.40 -19.14
C ASP A 88 1.79 3.23 -19.62
N LEU A 89 2.11 2.31 -18.71
CA LEU A 89 3.01 1.19 -19.00
C LEU A 89 2.41 0.13 -19.92
N LYS A 90 1.10 0.21 -20.18
CA LYS A 90 0.43 -0.68 -21.12
C LYS A 90 0.66 -0.24 -22.55
N GLU A 91 0.53 1.05 -22.82
CA GLU A 91 0.70 1.64 -24.14
C GLU A 91 2.16 2.04 -24.40
N ASP A 92 2.92 2.35 -23.33
CA ASP A 92 4.31 2.82 -23.37
C ASP A 92 5.16 2.08 -22.31
N PRO A 93 5.45 0.79 -22.52
CA PRO A 93 6.24 -0.01 -21.58
C PRO A 93 7.69 0.46 -21.42
N ASP A 94 8.21 1.23 -22.39
CA ASP A 94 9.57 1.77 -22.39
C ASP A 94 9.66 3.18 -21.75
N GLU A 95 8.53 3.72 -21.27
CA GLU A 95 8.45 5.00 -20.55
C GLU A 95 9.03 6.19 -21.37
N LEU A 96 8.73 6.23 -22.66
CA LEU A 96 9.24 7.25 -23.59
C LEU A 96 8.44 8.56 -23.56
N TRP A 97 7.17 8.50 -23.14
CA TRP A 97 6.22 9.60 -23.24
C TRP A 97 5.72 10.01 -21.86
N ASN A 98 6.28 11.09 -21.31
CA ASN A 98 5.80 11.63 -20.03
C ASN A 98 4.43 12.30 -20.22
N LEU A 99 3.42 11.79 -19.53
CA LEU A 99 2.03 12.24 -19.56
C LEU A 99 1.69 13.25 -18.44
N TRP A 100 2.67 13.69 -17.66
CA TRP A 100 2.45 14.54 -16.49
C TRP A 100 1.64 15.80 -16.79
N ASP A 101 1.92 16.46 -17.91
CA ASP A 101 1.23 17.69 -18.34
C ASP A 101 0.13 17.44 -19.37
N SER A 102 -0.18 16.18 -19.66
CA SER A 102 -1.23 15.82 -20.58
C SER A 102 -2.60 16.17 -20.03
N ALA A 103 -3.33 17.05 -20.74
CA ALA A 103 -4.68 17.42 -20.37
C ALA A 103 -5.64 16.21 -20.35
N ALA A 104 -5.41 15.24 -21.24
CA ALA A 104 -6.21 14.01 -21.32
C ALA A 104 -6.02 13.09 -20.10
N HIS A 105 -4.88 13.18 -19.42
CA HIS A 105 -4.54 12.32 -18.28
C HIS A 105 -4.65 13.04 -16.93
N ARG A 106 -5.25 14.23 -16.89
CA ARG A 106 -5.40 15.03 -15.65
C ARG A 106 -6.14 14.30 -14.55
N GLU A 107 -7.21 13.61 -14.87
CA GLU A 107 -8.00 12.86 -13.89
C GLU A 107 -7.19 11.67 -13.33
N LEU A 108 -6.48 10.95 -14.20
CA LEU A 108 -5.59 9.88 -13.80
C LEU A 108 -4.49 10.40 -12.87
N LYS A 109 -3.81 11.50 -13.25
CA LYS A 109 -2.80 12.16 -12.41
C LYS A 109 -3.35 12.47 -11.02
N GLN A 110 -4.53 13.09 -10.94
CA GLN A 110 -5.15 13.43 -9.66
C GLN A 110 -5.49 12.19 -8.82
N LEU A 111 -5.99 11.15 -9.45
CA LEU A 111 -6.28 9.88 -8.78
C LEU A 111 -5.01 9.28 -8.16
N LEU A 112 -3.93 9.24 -8.92
CA LEU A 112 -2.64 8.68 -8.47
C LEU A 112 -2.00 9.54 -7.39
N LEU A 113 -2.07 10.87 -7.48
CA LEU A 113 -1.61 11.78 -6.42
C LEU A 113 -2.38 11.58 -5.12
N ASN A 114 -3.68 11.42 -5.17
CA ASN A 114 -4.50 11.13 -3.99
C ASN A 114 -4.13 9.77 -3.36
N ARG A 115 -3.83 8.78 -4.17
CA ARG A 115 -3.37 7.47 -3.71
C ARG A 115 -1.99 7.56 -3.05
N LEU A 116 -1.06 8.28 -3.67
CA LEU A 116 0.26 8.55 -3.11
C LEU A 116 0.16 9.27 -1.76
N LEU A 117 -0.67 10.30 -1.67
CA LEU A 117 -0.92 11.03 -0.42
C LEU A 117 -1.48 10.09 0.66
N GLY A 118 -2.42 9.22 0.31
CA GLY A 118 -2.96 8.21 1.23
C GLY A 118 -1.90 7.27 1.77
N TRP A 119 -1.02 6.77 0.90
CA TRP A 119 0.09 5.92 1.31
C TRP A 119 1.08 6.67 2.21
N LEU A 120 1.51 7.88 1.86
CA LEU A 120 2.40 8.71 2.69
C LEU A 120 1.81 8.98 4.07
N ALA A 121 0.54 9.34 4.13
CA ALA A 121 -0.15 9.59 5.39
C ALA A 121 -0.18 8.33 6.26
N ALA A 122 -0.46 7.17 5.67
CA ALA A 122 -0.52 5.89 6.37
C ALA A 122 0.87 5.46 6.85
N SER A 123 1.91 5.52 6.00
CA SER A 123 3.28 5.16 6.35
C SER A 123 3.83 6.07 7.47
N THR A 124 3.68 7.39 7.34
CA THR A 124 4.08 8.35 8.40
C THR A 124 3.38 8.05 9.72
N TYR A 125 2.12 7.71 9.68
CA TYR A 125 1.33 7.39 10.86
C TYR A 125 1.77 6.09 11.51
N TYR A 126 2.02 5.08 10.71
CA TYR A 126 2.43 3.76 11.14
C TYR A 126 3.78 3.78 11.86
N ASN A 127 4.72 4.56 11.34
CA ASN A 127 6.07 4.68 11.89
C ASN A 127 6.16 5.60 13.12
N ALA A 128 5.16 6.43 13.37
CA ALA A 128 5.15 7.32 14.53
C ALA A 128 4.59 6.64 15.79
N GLY A 129 5.46 5.99 16.56
CA GLY A 129 5.08 5.23 17.76
C GLY A 129 4.17 5.99 18.73
N TYR A 130 4.44 7.28 18.99
CA TYR A 130 3.62 8.13 19.85
C TYR A 130 2.21 8.38 19.28
N ARG A 131 2.05 8.39 17.97
CA ARG A 131 0.74 8.55 17.31
C ARG A 131 -0.10 7.29 17.47
N ARG A 132 0.52 6.11 17.35
CA ARG A 132 -0.14 4.82 17.61
C ARG A 132 -0.63 4.69 19.04
N GLU A 133 0.20 5.10 20.02
CA GLU A 133 -0.16 5.10 21.44
C GLU A 133 -1.38 6.00 21.70
N ARG A 134 -1.34 7.22 21.19
CA ARG A 134 -2.45 8.17 21.32
C ARG A 134 -3.73 7.67 20.63
N SER A 135 -3.61 7.00 19.50
CA SER A 135 -4.76 6.41 18.81
C SER A 135 -5.42 5.31 19.61
N ARG A 136 -4.64 4.44 20.25
CA ARG A 136 -5.17 3.42 21.15
C ARG A 136 -5.94 4.03 22.31
N SER A 137 -5.42 5.12 22.90
CA SER A 137 -6.08 5.82 24.00
C SER A 137 -7.41 6.45 23.59
N TYR A 138 -7.58 6.83 22.33
CA TYR A 138 -8.83 7.39 21.81
C TYR A 138 -9.74 6.36 21.13
N GLY A 139 -9.42 5.06 21.20
CA GLY A 139 -10.19 4.00 20.56
C GLY A 139 -10.20 4.09 19.02
N MET A 140 -9.27 4.83 18.43
CA MET A 140 -9.15 4.93 16.97
C MET A 140 -8.49 3.67 16.42
N ARG A 141 -9.11 3.06 15.43
CA ARG A 141 -8.51 1.97 14.67
C ARG A 141 -7.69 2.58 13.52
N TRP A 142 -6.40 2.27 13.53
CA TRP A 142 -5.50 2.72 12.47
C TRP A 142 -5.43 1.71 11.33
N PRO A 143 -5.17 2.20 10.10
CA PRO A 143 -4.87 1.33 8.99
C PRO A 143 -3.71 0.39 9.35
N THR A 144 -3.89 -0.89 9.14
CA THR A 144 -2.82 -1.89 9.16
C THR A 144 -2.30 -2.10 7.75
N PRO A 145 -1.16 -2.79 7.54
CA PRO A 145 -0.70 -3.14 6.19
C PRO A 145 -1.76 -3.88 5.35
N GLU A 146 -2.69 -4.58 6.01
CA GLU A 146 -3.80 -5.25 5.35
C GLU A 146 -5.02 -4.33 5.14
N ASP A 147 -4.97 -3.09 5.63
CA ASP A 147 -6.10 -2.17 5.53
C ASP A 147 -6.38 -1.82 4.06
N PRO A 148 -7.65 -1.83 3.64
CA PRO A 148 -8.06 -1.50 2.28
C PRO A 148 -7.60 -0.13 1.78
N TYR A 149 -7.35 0.83 2.68
CA TYR A 149 -6.81 2.15 2.30
C TYR A 149 -5.40 2.05 1.70
N LEU A 150 -4.55 1.17 2.23
CA LEU A 150 -3.21 0.94 1.68
C LEU A 150 -3.26 0.12 0.38
N HIS A 151 -4.37 -0.57 0.12
CA HIS A 151 -4.52 -1.48 -1.00
C HIS A 151 -5.59 -1.04 -2.01
N GLY A 152 -6.07 0.20 -1.92
CA GLY A 152 -6.96 0.79 -2.92
C GLY A 152 -8.43 0.41 -2.84
N ARG A 153 -8.86 -0.29 -1.80
CA ARG A 153 -10.28 -0.47 -1.53
C ARG A 153 -10.78 0.61 -0.58
N MET A 154 -11.40 1.64 -1.11
CA MET A 154 -12.23 2.52 -0.31
C MET A 154 -13.46 1.72 0.16
N SER A 155 -13.45 1.25 1.40
CA SER A 155 -14.70 0.87 2.04
C SER A 155 -15.52 2.15 2.28
N ARG A 156 -16.78 2.16 1.88
CA ARG A 156 -17.71 3.30 2.05
C ARG A 156 -18.12 3.57 3.51
N GLY A 157 -17.40 3.01 4.48
CA GLY A 157 -17.59 3.24 5.90
C GLY A 157 -16.41 3.98 6.49
N GLY A 158 -16.55 5.27 6.78
CA GLY A 158 -15.56 6.02 7.56
C GLY A 158 -15.30 5.38 8.93
N PRO A 159 -14.20 5.74 9.61
CA PRO A 159 -13.87 5.19 10.91
C PRO A 159 -15.03 5.39 11.89
N ARG A 160 -15.56 4.30 12.44
CA ARG A 160 -16.54 4.37 13.50
C ARG A 160 -15.89 5.06 14.70
N ARG A 161 -16.38 6.22 15.06
CA ARG A 161 -15.99 6.89 16.32
C ARG A 161 -16.58 6.10 17.47
N ILE A 162 -15.74 5.51 18.29
CA ILE A 162 -16.16 4.91 19.55
C ILE A 162 -16.08 6.03 20.60
N ASP A 163 -17.21 6.27 21.29
CA ASP A 163 -17.23 7.16 22.46
C ASP A 163 -16.17 6.69 23.47
N PRO A 164 -15.38 7.61 24.08
CA PRO A 164 -14.39 7.28 25.11
C PRO A 164 -14.93 6.44 26.28
N ARG A 165 -16.26 6.35 26.42
CA ARG A 165 -16.96 5.51 27.40
C ARG A 165 -17.37 4.15 26.88
N GLY A 166 -16.92 3.74 25.70
CA GLY A 166 -17.14 2.40 25.14
C GLY A 166 -18.58 2.12 24.65
N ARG A 167 -19.39 3.17 24.43
CA ARG A 167 -20.74 2.99 23.90
C ARG A 167 -20.72 3.15 22.39
N GLU A 168 -21.22 2.16 21.68
CA GLU A 168 -21.54 2.30 20.26
C GLU A 168 -22.68 3.31 20.10
N ASN A 169 -22.42 4.42 19.42
CA ASN A 169 -23.50 5.29 18.96
C ASN A 169 -24.24 4.57 17.82
N ILE A 170 -25.26 3.84 18.17
CA ILE A 170 -26.27 3.38 17.23
C ILE A 170 -27.15 4.60 16.92
N THR A 171 -26.74 5.41 15.95
CA THR A 171 -27.69 6.32 15.30
C THR A 171 -28.49 5.49 14.30
N GLY A 172 -29.44 4.74 14.86
CA GLY A 172 -30.59 4.30 14.10
C GLY A 172 -31.56 5.47 14.05
N THR A 173 -31.78 6.00 12.91
CA THR A 173 -33.03 6.68 12.59
C THR A 173 -33.62 6.03 11.40
N GLY A 174 -34.59 5.18 11.71
CA GLY A 174 -35.75 5.05 10.88
C GLY A 174 -36.58 6.35 10.96
N GLU A 175 -36.93 6.81 9.83
CA GLU A 175 -38.20 7.28 9.32
C GLU A 175 -37.97 7.78 7.91
#